data_5c6a5ea81f1d5394de18770503c7c046
#
_entry.id   5c6a5ea81f1d5394de18770503c7c046
#
_cell.length_a   1.000
_cell.length_b   1.000
_cell.length_c   1.000
_cell.angle_alpha   90.00
_cell.angle_beta   90.00
_cell.angle_gamma   90.00
#
_symmetry.space_group_name_H-M   'P 1'
#
loop_
_entity.id
_entity.type
_entity.pdbx_description
1 polymer ?
#
loop_
_entity_poly.entity_id
_entity_poly.type
_entity_poly.pdbx_seq_one_letter_code
_entity_poly.pdbx_strand_id
1 'polypeptide(L)'
;RGFVDMIDVWGADHGGYVKRMKAAVSAITDRKGELDVKLCQLVRVMRNGELVRMSKRAGTFVTLRDLLDEVGPDVVRFTMLTRKNDAPFDFDLAKATDQSRDNPVWYVQYGHARTRSVLRQASAAGIAVEGLDSTSLDRLGDAGELALIRLIAQWPRQVEAAAIAHEPHRIAFY
;
A
#
# COMPACT_ATOMS: atom_id res chain seq x y z
N ARG A 1 5.12 -0.65 29.09
CA ARG A 1 4.68 0.57 28.40
C ARG A 1 3.15 0.64 28.22
N GLY A 2 2.39 -0.39 28.65
CA GLY A 2 0.93 -0.39 28.63
C GLY A 2 0.28 -0.70 27.28
N PHE A 3 1.04 -1.12 26.28
CA PHE A 3 0.48 -1.60 25.00
C PHE A 3 -0.19 -2.96 25.22
N VAL A 4 -1.44 -3.07 24.76
CA VAL A 4 -2.22 -4.31 24.83
C VAL A 4 -2.22 -5.05 23.48
N ASP A 5 -2.22 -4.32 22.38
CA ASP A 5 -2.15 -4.86 21.02
C ASP A 5 -0.76 -4.66 20.45
N MET A 6 -0.13 -5.75 20.04
CA MET A 6 1.22 -5.77 19.48
C MET A 6 1.18 -6.48 18.15
N ILE A 7 1.89 -5.93 17.15
CA ILE A 7 1.96 -6.50 15.81
C ILE A 7 3.43 -6.71 15.45
N ASP A 8 3.77 -7.95 15.11
CA ASP A 8 5.07 -8.30 14.55
C ASP A 8 4.93 -8.68 13.08
N VAL A 9 5.91 -8.28 12.27
CA VAL A 9 5.98 -8.63 10.85
C VAL A 9 7.20 -9.52 10.63
N TRP A 10 6.96 -10.79 10.23
CA TRP A 10 8.00 -11.80 10.07
C TRP A 10 8.02 -12.38 8.66
N GLY A 11 9.19 -12.89 8.24
CA GLY A 11 9.27 -13.74 7.07
C GLY A 11 8.54 -15.07 7.29
N ALA A 12 7.99 -15.64 6.23
CA ALA A 12 7.20 -16.88 6.30
C ALA A 12 7.98 -18.08 6.83
N ASP A 13 9.32 -18.08 6.72
CA ASP A 13 10.24 -19.06 7.27
C ASP A 13 10.21 -19.12 8.81
N HIS A 14 9.75 -18.06 9.48
CA HIS A 14 9.58 -18.00 10.94
C HIS A 14 8.20 -18.46 11.43
N GLY A 15 7.31 -18.90 10.54
CA GLY A 15 5.93 -19.29 10.89
C GLY A 15 5.81 -20.31 12.03
N GLY A 16 6.78 -21.22 12.16
CA GLY A 16 6.83 -22.22 13.23
C GLY A 16 6.98 -21.64 14.65
N TYR A 17 7.46 -20.40 14.78
CA TYR A 17 7.64 -19.74 16.07
C TYR A 17 6.42 -18.95 16.55
N VAL A 18 5.46 -18.65 15.68
CA VAL A 18 4.30 -17.79 15.98
C VAL A 18 3.58 -18.22 17.26
N LYS A 19 3.24 -19.50 17.38
CA LYS A 19 2.50 -20.01 18.55
C LYS A 19 3.29 -19.82 19.85
N ARG A 20 4.61 -20.04 19.81
CA ARG A 20 5.50 -19.90 20.98
C ARG A 20 5.60 -18.46 21.42
N MET A 21 5.74 -17.52 20.48
CA MET A 21 5.84 -16.10 20.78
C MET A 21 4.52 -15.54 21.32
N LYS A 22 3.38 -15.92 20.74
CA LYS A 22 2.06 -15.57 21.30
C LYS A 22 1.89 -16.07 22.74
N ALA A 23 2.26 -17.29 23.00
CA ALA A 23 2.22 -17.84 24.36
C ALA A 23 3.16 -17.12 25.34
N ALA A 24 4.37 -16.79 24.90
CA ALA A 24 5.34 -16.05 25.71
C ALA A 24 4.82 -14.64 26.05
N VAL A 25 4.32 -13.90 25.05
CA VAL A 25 3.74 -12.57 25.26
C VAL A 25 2.55 -12.64 26.23
N SER A 26 1.64 -13.58 26.03
CA SER A 26 0.51 -13.80 26.94
C SER A 26 0.97 -14.06 28.37
N ALA A 27 2.01 -14.88 28.56
CA ALA A 27 2.54 -15.21 29.90
C ALA A 27 3.18 -13.99 30.60
N ILE A 28 4.04 -13.25 29.90
CA ILE A 28 4.77 -12.11 30.50
C ILE A 28 3.89 -10.87 30.71
N THR A 29 2.73 -10.81 30.06
CA THR A 29 1.76 -9.72 30.20
C THR A 29 0.59 -10.07 31.12
N ASP A 30 0.64 -11.20 31.84
CA ASP A 30 -0.50 -11.73 32.61
C ASP A 30 -1.80 -11.81 31.80
N ARG A 31 -1.70 -12.21 30.53
CA ARG A 31 -2.78 -12.30 29.53
C ARG A 31 -3.45 -10.95 29.19
N LYS A 32 -2.79 -9.83 29.50
CA LYS A 32 -3.31 -8.48 29.18
C LYS A 32 -2.87 -7.99 27.80
N GLY A 33 -1.84 -8.59 27.22
CA GLY A 33 -1.34 -8.25 25.91
C GLY A 33 -1.59 -9.35 24.90
N GLU A 34 -1.95 -8.96 23.68
CA GLU A 34 -2.12 -9.84 22.54
C GLU A 34 -1.07 -9.55 21.47
N LEU A 35 -0.47 -10.60 20.91
CA LEU A 35 0.46 -10.51 19.81
C LEU A 35 -0.19 -11.01 18.52
N ASP A 36 -0.34 -10.15 17.53
CA ASP A 36 -0.64 -10.53 16.16
C ASP A 36 0.65 -10.62 15.34
N VAL A 37 0.83 -11.72 14.61
CA VAL A 37 2.02 -11.93 13.76
C VAL A 37 1.59 -12.00 12.31
N LYS A 38 2.05 -11.02 11.52
CA LYS A 38 1.84 -10.99 10.08
C LYS A 38 3.03 -11.67 9.39
N LEU A 39 2.76 -12.80 8.74
CA LEU A 39 3.78 -13.52 7.97
C LEU A 39 3.84 -12.96 6.56
N CYS A 40 5.04 -12.54 6.13
CA CYS A 40 5.29 -12.06 4.78
C CYS A 40 5.96 -13.13 3.94
N GLN A 41 5.39 -13.42 2.79
CA GLN A 41 5.96 -14.35 1.82
C GLN A 41 7.19 -13.76 1.11
N LEU A 42 7.97 -14.64 0.50
CA LEU A 42 9.15 -14.25 -0.27
C LEU A 42 8.74 -13.37 -1.45
N VAL A 43 9.48 -12.28 -1.62
CA VAL A 43 9.48 -11.46 -2.81
C VAL A 43 10.66 -11.88 -3.70
N ARG A 44 10.36 -12.27 -4.94
CA ARG A 44 11.39 -12.55 -5.94
C ARG A 44 11.65 -11.30 -6.75
N VAL A 45 12.92 -10.90 -6.85
CA VAL A 45 13.31 -9.78 -7.70
C VAL A 45 13.51 -10.29 -9.12
N MET A 46 12.80 -9.70 -10.06
CA MET A 46 12.85 -10.03 -11.48
C MET A 46 13.41 -8.85 -12.27
N ARG A 47 13.98 -9.13 -13.43
CA ARG A 47 14.40 -8.12 -14.40
C ARG A 47 14.04 -8.60 -15.80
N ASN A 48 13.14 -7.89 -16.47
CA ASN A 48 12.59 -8.28 -17.77
C ASN A 48 12.02 -9.71 -17.79
N GLY A 49 11.34 -10.12 -16.71
CA GLY A 49 10.75 -11.44 -16.59
C GLY A 49 11.73 -12.54 -16.15
N GLU A 50 13.01 -12.25 -15.98
CA GLU A 50 14.03 -13.21 -15.52
C GLU A 50 14.34 -13.00 -14.04
N LEU A 51 14.52 -14.10 -13.29
CA LEU A 51 14.87 -14.06 -11.89
C LEU A 51 16.29 -13.52 -11.69
N VAL A 52 16.43 -12.47 -10.90
CA VAL A 52 17.73 -11.96 -10.47
C VAL A 52 18.33 -12.95 -9.48
N ARG A 53 19.38 -13.66 -9.90
CA ARG A 53 20.07 -14.64 -9.05
C ARG A 53 20.86 -13.93 -7.97
N MET A 54 20.56 -14.25 -6.72
CA MET A 54 21.23 -13.68 -5.56
C MET A 54 22.06 -14.75 -4.85
N SER A 55 23.29 -14.43 -4.50
CA SER A 55 24.16 -15.31 -3.73
C SER A 55 24.98 -14.51 -2.72
N LYS A 56 24.72 -14.73 -1.44
CA LYS A 56 25.52 -14.11 -0.38
C LYS A 56 27.00 -14.50 -0.45
N ARG A 57 27.29 -15.75 -0.87
CA ARG A 57 28.67 -16.25 -0.99
C ARG A 57 29.43 -15.61 -2.15
N ALA A 58 28.74 -15.29 -3.24
CA ALA A 58 29.32 -14.65 -4.41
C ALA A 58 29.28 -13.10 -4.33
N GLY A 59 28.73 -12.53 -3.26
CA GLY A 59 28.56 -11.09 -3.11
C GLY A 59 27.51 -10.48 -4.09
N THR A 60 26.76 -11.31 -4.79
CA THR A 60 25.74 -10.88 -5.73
C THR A 60 24.37 -10.91 -5.06
N PHE A 61 23.96 -9.81 -4.49
CA PHE A 61 22.60 -9.64 -3.96
C PHE A 61 22.14 -8.20 -4.17
N VAL A 62 20.84 -8.03 -4.39
CA VAL A 62 20.20 -6.72 -4.47
C VAL A 62 19.77 -6.34 -3.07
N THR A 63 20.30 -5.24 -2.56
CA THR A 63 19.87 -4.69 -1.28
C THR A 63 18.58 -3.90 -1.45
N LEU A 64 17.86 -3.64 -0.34
CA LEU A 64 16.73 -2.70 -0.37
C LEU A 64 17.17 -1.30 -0.81
N ARG A 65 18.40 -0.88 -0.46
CA ARG A 65 18.96 0.39 -0.88
C ARG A 65 19.11 0.45 -2.40
N ASP A 66 19.72 -0.58 -3.01
CA ASP A 66 19.89 -0.65 -4.47
C ASP A 66 18.53 -0.58 -5.17
N LEU A 67 17.52 -1.27 -4.63
CA LEU A 67 16.17 -1.24 -5.14
C LEU A 67 15.55 0.16 -5.09
N LEU A 68 15.67 0.85 -3.95
CA LEU A 68 15.17 2.22 -3.76
C LEU A 68 15.87 3.23 -4.67
N ASP A 69 17.18 3.05 -4.87
CA ASP A 69 17.97 3.94 -5.73
C ASP A 69 17.66 3.72 -7.23
N GLU A 70 17.31 2.48 -7.62
CA GLU A 70 16.97 2.15 -9.01
C GLU A 70 15.53 2.54 -9.40
N VAL A 71 14.53 2.23 -8.59
CA VAL A 71 13.12 2.42 -8.96
C VAL A 71 12.39 3.50 -8.17
N GLY A 72 13.00 4.03 -7.14
CA GLY A 72 12.43 5.04 -6.27
C GLY A 72 11.56 4.50 -5.13
N PRO A 73 11.48 5.23 -4.00
CA PRO A 73 10.78 4.79 -2.80
C PRO A 73 9.27 4.65 -2.99
N ASP A 74 8.64 5.54 -3.76
CA ASP A 74 7.19 5.51 -3.99
C ASP A 74 6.78 4.26 -4.75
N VAL A 75 7.55 3.91 -5.80
CA VAL A 75 7.32 2.70 -6.59
C VAL A 75 7.46 1.45 -5.74
N VAL A 76 8.55 1.34 -4.96
CA VAL A 76 8.75 0.19 -4.07
C VAL A 76 7.62 0.08 -3.06
N ARG A 77 7.30 1.15 -2.34
CA ARG A 77 6.26 1.14 -1.31
C ARG A 77 4.89 0.77 -1.86
N PHE A 78 4.46 1.45 -2.92
CA PHE A 78 3.14 1.20 -3.51
C PHE A 78 3.05 -0.21 -4.06
N THR A 79 4.04 -0.66 -4.82
CA THR A 79 4.05 -2.00 -5.43
C THR A 79 4.01 -3.11 -4.37
N MET A 80 4.79 -2.97 -3.29
CA MET A 80 4.75 -3.91 -2.18
C MET A 80 3.39 -3.92 -1.48
N LEU A 81 2.73 -2.77 -1.37
CA LEU A 81 1.40 -2.64 -0.76
C LEU A 81 0.26 -3.11 -1.67
N THR A 82 0.49 -3.41 -2.94
CA THR A 82 -0.56 -3.99 -3.80
C THR A 82 -0.80 -5.48 -3.55
N ARG A 83 -0.04 -6.09 -2.67
CA ARG A 83 -0.17 -7.53 -2.38
C ARG A 83 -0.48 -7.77 -0.92
N LYS A 84 -1.27 -8.81 -0.69
CA LYS A 84 -1.44 -9.33 0.65
C LYS A 84 -0.11 -9.91 1.12
N ASN A 85 0.22 -9.72 2.40
CA ASN A 85 1.52 -10.12 2.97
C ASN A 85 1.80 -11.63 2.83
N ASP A 86 0.77 -12.48 2.86
CA ASP A 86 0.89 -13.94 2.76
C ASP A 86 0.91 -14.46 1.31
N ALA A 87 0.80 -13.59 0.30
CA ALA A 87 0.90 -13.95 -1.10
C ALA A 87 2.34 -13.81 -1.63
N PRO A 88 2.89 -14.81 -2.32
CA PRO A 88 4.17 -14.66 -3.00
C PRO A 88 4.09 -13.59 -4.07
N PHE A 89 5.20 -12.89 -4.29
CA PHE A 89 5.23 -11.76 -5.23
C PHE A 89 6.52 -11.70 -6.05
N ASP A 90 6.35 -11.44 -7.35
CA ASP A 90 7.44 -11.17 -8.27
C ASP A 90 7.56 -9.67 -8.51
N PHE A 91 8.62 -9.06 -8.01
CA PHE A 91 8.92 -7.66 -8.21
C PHE A 91 9.81 -7.50 -9.45
N ASP A 92 9.22 -7.16 -10.59
CA ASP A 92 9.94 -6.90 -11.83
C ASP A 92 10.34 -5.42 -11.91
N LEU A 93 11.64 -5.15 -11.86
CA LEU A 93 12.22 -3.81 -11.88
C LEU A 93 11.84 -3.03 -13.15
N ALA A 94 11.84 -3.71 -14.31
CA ALA A 94 11.50 -3.06 -15.56
C ALA A 94 10.02 -2.64 -15.61
N LYS A 95 9.12 -3.52 -15.16
CA LYS A 95 7.69 -3.21 -15.07
C LYS A 95 7.38 -2.15 -14.03
N ALA A 96 8.12 -2.13 -12.93
CA ALA A 96 7.91 -1.18 -11.85
C ALA A 96 8.21 0.27 -12.26
N THR A 97 9.11 0.48 -13.22
CA THR A 97 9.49 1.80 -13.75
C THR A 97 8.75 2.20 -15.04
N ASP A 98 7.94 1.31 -15.59
CA ASP A 98 7.18 1.58 -16.81
C ASP A 98 6.16 2.70 -16.59
N GLN A 99 6.15 3.68 -17.51
CA GLN A 99 5.23 4.82 -17.49
C GLN A 99 4.02 4.57 -18.37
N SER A 100 3.32 3.46 -18.11
CA SER A 100 2.13 3.07 -18.84
C SER A 100 0.90 3.00 -17.96
N ARG A 101 -0.28 2.86 -18.58
CA ARG A 101 -1.55 2.65 -17.86
C ARG A 101 -1.59 1.32 -17.10
N ASP A 102 -0.76 0.37 -17.49
CA ASP A 102 -0.68 -0.94 -16.87
C ASP A 102 0.14 -0.92 -15.57
N ASN A 103 0.90 0.17 -15.34
CA ASN A 103 1.60 0.40 -14.09
C ASN A 103 0.69 1.13 -13.08
N PRO A 104 0.22 0.47 -12.03
CA PRO A 104 -0.70 1.08 -11.07
C PRO A 104 -0.09 2.27 -10.33
N VAL A 105 1.21 2.29 -10.09
CA VAL A 105 1.91 3.42 -9.44
C VAL A 105 1.80 4.66 -10.32
N TRP A 106 2.19 4.53 -11.58
CA TRP A 106 2.10 5.60 -12.56
C TRP A 106 0.66 6.10 -12.73
N TYR A 107 -0.31 5.18 -12.78
CA TYR A 107 -1.71 5.54 -12.98
C TYR A 107 -2.28 6.35 -11.81
N VAL A 108 -1.97 5.98 -10.58
CA VAL A 108 -2.38 6.74 -9.37
C VAL A 108 -1.71 8.11 -9.33
N GLN A 109 -0.40 8.19 -9.60
CA GLN A 109 0.33 9.47 -9.67
C GLN A 109 -0.23 10.37 -10.77
N TYR A 110 -0.54 9.82 -11.92
CA TYR A 110 -1.17 10.54 -13.02
C TYR A 110 -2.56 11.08 -12.63
N GLY A 111 -3.41 10.27 -12.00
CA GLY A 111 -4.71 10.69 -11.49
C GLY A 111 -4.58 11.86 -10.51
N HIS A 112 -3.64 11.77 -9.56
CA HIS A 112 -3.35 12.86 -8.62
C HIS A 112 -2.90 14.14 -9.34
N ALA A 113 -1.95 14.02 -10.27
CA ALA A 113 -1.46 15.18 -11.02
C ALA A 113 -2.56 15.86 -11.83
N ARG A 114 -3.48 15.09 -12.42
CA ARG A 114 -4.65 15.59 -13.15
C ARG A 114 -5.60 16.37 -12.24
N THR A 115 -5.99 15.80 -11.09
CA THR A 115 -6.88 16.50 -10.15
C THR A 115 -6.25 17.78 -9.63
N ARG A 116 -4.96 17.79 -9.28
CA ARG A 116 -4.23 18.99 -8.89
C ARG A 116 -4.16 20.03 -10.02
N SER A 117 -4.05 19.61 -11.28
CA SER A 117 -4.08 20.51 -12.43
C SER A 117 -5.43 21.18 -12.62
N VAL A 118 -6.53 20.44 -12.45
CA VAL A 118 -7.89 21.00 -12.52
C VAL A 118 -8.09 22.08 -11.45
N LEU A 119 -7.67 21.80 -10.20
CA LEU A 119 -7.76 22.79 -9.10
C LEU A 119 -6.97 24.06 -9.40
N ARG A 120 -5.75 23.93 -9.95
CA ARG A 120 -4.95 25.10 -10.35
C ARG A 120 -5.61 25.90 -11.46
N GLN A 121 -6.20 25.24 -12.45
CA GLN A 121 -6.90 25.92 -13.55
C GLN A 121 -8.15 26.64 -13.05
N ALA A 122 -8.93 26.03 -12.15
CA ALA A 122 -10.09 26.67 -11.53
C ALA A 122 -9.66 27.94 -10.77
N SER A 123 -8.63 27.85 -9.95
CA SER A 123 -8.09 29.02 -9.22
C SER A 123 -7.61 30.12 -10.17
N ALA A 124 -6.90 29.78 -11.26
CA ALA A 124 -6.46 30.74 -12.26
C ALA A 124 -7.61 31.41 -13.01
N ALA A 125 -8.75 30.74 -13.15
CA ALA A 125 -9.98 31.26 -13.72
C ALA A 125 -10.85 32.06 -12.71
N GLY A 126 -10.37 32.26 -11.48
CA GLY A 126 -11.09 32.95 -10.41
C GLY A 126 -12.26 32.16 -9.82
N ILE A 127 -12.29 30.84 -10.04
CA ILE A 127 -13.31 29.96 -9.47
C ILE A 127 -12.81 29.54 -8.07
N ALA A 128 -13.63 29.84 -7.05
CA ALA A 128 -13.35 29.42 -5.67
C ALA A 128 -13.43 27.89 -5.58
N VAL A 129 -12.39 27.29 -4.98
CA VAL A 129 -12.30 25.84 -4.72
C VAL A 129 -12.28 25.51 -3.22
N GLU A 130 -12.50 26.53 -2.39
CA GLU A 130 -12.60 26.45 -0.94
C GLU A 130 -13.97 26.94 -0.47
N GLY A 131 -14.39 26.54 0.73
CA GLY A 131 -15.67 26.96 1.31
C GLY A 131 -16.90 26.42 0.60
N LEU A 132 -16.79 25.24 -0.04
CA LEU A 132 -17.85 24.62 -0.83
C LEU A 132 -18.89 23.87 0.02
N ASP A 133 -18.74 23.84 1.35
CA ASP A 133 -19.60 23.06 2.26
C ASP A 133 -21.09 23.46 2.18
N SER A 134 -21.39 24.72 1.80
CA SER A 134 -22.76 25.23 1.58
C SER A 134 -23.20 25.21 0.13
N THR A 135 -22.39 24.71 -0.79
CA THR A 135 -22.73 24.72 -2.22
C THR A 135 -23.73 23.61 -2.52
N SER A 136 -24.81 23.95 -3.23
CA SER A 136 -25.77 22.94 -3.69
C SER A 136 -25.11 21.98 -4.68
N LEU A 137 -25.25 20.69 -4.44
CA LEU A 137 -24.79 19.61 -5.31
C LEU A 137 -25.88 19.11 -6.26
N ASP A 138 -27.03 19.78 -6.33
CA ASP A 138 -28.23 19.37 -7.12
C ASP A 138 -27.93 19.24 -8.61
N ARG A 139 -26.89 19.92 -9.10
CA ARG A 139 -26.48 19.88 -10.50
C ARG A 139 -25.61 18.67 -10.85
N LEU A 140 -25.11 17.92 -9.84
CA LEU A 140 -24.32 16.70 -10.01
C LEU A 140 -25.26 15.51 -10.19
N GLY A 141 -25.78 15.34 -11.40
CA GLY A 141 -26.78 14.30 -11.70
C GLY A 141 -26.33 13.29 -12.75
N ASP A 142 -25.16 13.48 -13.37
CA ASP A 142 -24.63 12.51 -14.33
C ASP A 142 -24.27 11.19 -13.64
N ALA A 143 -24.46 10.08 -14.36
CA ALA A 143 -24.20 8.73 -13.81
C ALA A 143 -22.76 8.56 -13.36
N GLY A 144 -21.79 9.14 -14.09
CA GLY A 144 -20.36 9.10 -13.73
C GLY A 144 -20.05 9.92 -12.49
N GLU A 145 -20.66 11.13 -12.36
CA GLU A 145 -20.53 11.98 -11.16
C GLU A 145 -21.05 11.25 -9.92
N LEU A 146 -22.23 10.67 -10.01
CA LEU A 146 -22.86 9.94 -8.92
C LEU A 146 -22.07 8.68 -8.53
N ALA A 147 -21.48 7.98 -9.52
CA ALA A 147 -20.62 6.84 -9.26
C ALA A 147 -19.35 7.25 -8.50
N LEU A 148 -18.72 8.36 -8.90
CA LEU A 148 -17.54 8.90 -8.22
C LEU A 148 -17.86 9.36 -6.79
N ILE A 149 -18.97 10.06 -6.59
CA ILE A 149 -19.41 10.49 -5.25
C ILE A 149 -19.64 9.28 -4.34
N ARG A 150 -20.32 8.23 -4.83
CA ARG A 150 -20.53 7.00 -4.05
C ARG A 150 -19.21 6.32 -3.69
N LEU A 151 -18.27 6.29 -4.61
CA LEU A 151 -16.94 5.72 -4.35
C LEU A 151 -16.23 6.54 -3.25
N ILE A 152 -16.13 7.86 -3.40
CA ILE A 152 -15.49 8.74 -2.42
C ILE A 152 -16.15 8.59 -1.02
N ALA A 153 -17.46 8.50 -0.96
CA ALA A 153 -18.20 8.33 0.30
C ALA A 153 -17.88 7.01 1.02
N GLN A 154 -17.34 6.01 0.35
CA GLN A 154 -16.91 4.75 0.96
C GLN A 154 -15.53 4.84 1.62
N TRP A 155 -14.76 5.89 1.37
CA TRP A 155 -13.38 6.02 1.84
C TRP A 155 -13.20 5.78 3.34
N PRO A 156 -13.96 6.41 4.25
CA PRO A 156 -13.80 6.20 5.70
C PRO A 156 -13.97 4.72 6.09
N ARG A 157 -14.97 4.05 5.52
CA ARG A 157 -15.22 2.62 5.74
C ARG A 157 -14.09 1.74 5.20
N GLN A 158 -13.50 2.08 4.05
CA GLN A 158 -12.38 1.33 3.49
C GLN A 158 -11.13 1.46 4.37
N VAL A 159 -10.85 2.66 4.89
CA VAL A 159 -9.72 2.88 5.81
C VAL A 159 -9.92 2.09 7.10
N GLU A 160 -11.11 2.17 7.70
CA GLU A 160 -11.44 1.43 8.92
C GLU A 160 -11.30 -0.10 8.73
N ALA A 161 -11.88 -0.64 7.64
CA ALA A 161 -11.81 -2.05 7.33
C ALA A 161 -10.37 -2.53 7.08
N ALA A 162 -9.56 -1.72 6.39
CA ALA A 162 -8.16 -2.04 6.15
C ALA A 162 -7.34 -2.01 7.45
N ALA A 163 -7.61 -1.05 8.33
CA ALA A 163 -6.93 -0.91 9.62
C ALA A 163 -7.27 -2.08 10.56
N ILE A 164 -8.55 -2.41 10.72
CA ILE A 164 -9.00 -3.53 11.58
C ILE A 164 -8.41 -4.86 11.11
N ALA A 165 -8.37 -5.09 9.78
CA ALA A 165 -7.83 -6.32 9.20
C ALA A 165 -6.28 -6.34 9.14
N HIS A 166 -5.60 -5.20 9.40
CA HIS A 166 -4.17 -5.00 9.12
C HIS A 166 -3.81 -5.33 7.66
N GLU A 167 -4.66 -4.91 6.72
CA GLU A 167 -4.55 -5.22 5.29
C GLU A 167 -4.41 -3.94 4.44
N PRO A 168 -3.24 -3.28 4.43
CA PRO A 168 -3.04 -2.01 3.72
C PRO A 168 -3.21 -2.12 2.19
N HIS A 169 -3.11 -3.33 1.61
CA HIS A 169 -3.35 -3.54 0.19
C HIS A 169 -4.78 -3.14 -0.22
N ARG A 170 -5.75 -3.17 0.68
CA ARG A 170 -7.13 -2.71 0.40
C ARG A 170 -7.17 -1.25 -0.03
N ILE A 171 -6.29 -0.41 0.53
CA ILE A 171 -6.20 1.01 0.17
C ILE A 171 -5.59 1.20 -1.22
N ALA A 172 -4.61 0.37 -1.58
CA ALA A 172 -3.99 0.42 -2.91
C ALA A 172 -4.97 0.00 -4.02
N PHE A 173 -5.92 -0.90 -3.72
CA PHE A 173 -6.94 -1.34 -4.67
C PHE A 173 -8.16 -0.41 -4.74
N TYR A 174 -8.45 0.33 -3.68
CA TYR A 174 -9.50 1.35 -3.65
C TYR A 174 -9.18 2.53 -4.55
#